data_8f9e8b9ff2665940e9da79c199373ebc
#
_entry.id   8f9e8b9ff2665940e9da79c199373ebc
#
_cell.length_a   1.000
_cell.length_b   1.000
_cell.length_c   1.000
_cell.angle_alpha   90.00
_cell.angle_beta   90.00
_cell.angle_gamma   90.00
#
_symmetry.space_group_name_H-M   'P 1'
#
loop_
_entity.id
_entity.type
_entity.pdbx_description
1 polymer ?
#
loop_
_entity_poly.entity_id
_entity_poly.type
_entity_poly.pdbx_seq_one_letter_code
_entity_poly.pdbx_strand_id
1 'polypeptide(L)'
;MEHQEKFTNLVPFRTVWQHGGAATAWVKCADNQRDGMVKLPVKAWERRWHRRIRESRDPNLAPELFAIGDTIGNVDFAWIVMERIQGNPLHQDPDAHAVDQACGAFARFQKASRPFAVQQRPAPAGWPEQIEQTRKSLQALPKDLAESWGDALDALVKYHDEAIAAWRYRPIKGWVHGDAHLGNLLRTEQDEVRLIDFAEVRAGHWVEDAIALERPLWQRPELLSKVDPVDMMAGYRRELGLPVADEDGRLAAIRRTLLAATAPAWSRTEGGFSGLRSTLKVLEQGLREIH
;
A
#
# COMPACT_ATOMS: atom_id res chain seq x y z
N MET A 1 -27.88 16.56 12.49
CA MET A 1 -28.52 16.06 13.71
C MET A 1 -28.95 14.60 13.65
N GLU A 2 -29.20 14.01 12.48
CA GLU A 2 -29.70 12.62 12.38
C GLU A 2 -28.76 11.50 12.91
N HIS A 3 -27.49 11.76 13.17
CA HIS A 3 -26.54 10.73 13.59
C HIS A 3 -25.94 10.95 14.98
N GLN A 4 -26.17 12.07 15.65
CA GLN A 4 -25.59 12.36 16.97
C GLN A 4 -26.09 11.42 18.08
N GLU A 5 -27.32 10.92 17.95
CA GLU A 5 -27.91 9.97 18.90
C GLU A 5 -27.49 8.51 18.65
N LYS A 6 -26.88 8.22 17.48
CA LYS A 6 -26.51 6.86 17.08
C LYS A 6 -25.15 6.40 17.60
N PHE A 7 -24.31 7.34 18.00
CA PHE A 7 -22.96 7.04 18.49
C PHE A 7 -22.70 7.77 19.81
N THR A 8 -22.21 7.01 20.79
CA THR A 8 -21.91 7.48 22.15
C THR A 8 -20.46 7.15 22.52
N ASN A 9 -20.00 7.61 23.68
CA ASN A 9 -18.70 7.31 24.27
C ASN A 9 -17.52 7.61 23.31
N LEU A 10 -17.49 8.82 22.76
CA LEU A 10 -16.43 9.26 21.86
C LEU A 10 -15.13 9.46 22.64
N VAL A 11 -14.15 8.58 22.40
CA VAL A 11 -12.82 8.60 23.04
C VAL A 11 -11.77 8.82 21.96
N PRO A 12 -11.20 10.03 21.84
CA PRO A 12 -10.13 10.29 20.88
C PRO A 12 -8.92 9.39 21.10
N PHE A 13 -8.33 8.94 20.01
CA PHE A 13 -7.04 8.25 20.05
C PHE A 13 -6.18 8.65 18.85
N ARG A 14 -4.88 8.48 18.99
CA ARG A 14 -3.92 8.65 17.91
C ARG A 14 -2.89 7.53 18.02
N THR A 15 -2.59 6.90 16.90
CA THR A 15 -1.50 5.93 16.83
C THR A 15 -0.19 6.63 16.47
N VAL A 16 0.94 6.12 16.98
CA VAL A 16 2.27 6.72 16.73
C VAL A 16 2.67 6.72 15.27
N TRP A 17 2.07 5.85 14.46
CA TRP A 17 2.30 5.72 13.01
C TRP A 17 1.28 6.49 12.15
N GLN A 18 0.36 7.23 12.77
CA GLN A 18 -0.62 8.03 12.04
C GLN A 18 0.01 9.34 11.59
N HIS A 19 0.43 9.39 10.32
CA HIS A 19 1.02 10.59 9.71
C HIS A 19 -0.02 11.52 9.06
N GLY A 20 -1.27 11.06 8.89
CA GLY A 20 -2.35 11.84 8.29
C GLY A 20 -3.00 12.84 9.24
N GLY A 21 -3.60 13.90 8.68
CA GLY A 21 -4.32 14.95 9.43
C GLY A 21 -5.71 14.56 9.91
N ALA A 22 -6.16 13.31 9.71
CA ALA A 22 -7.46 12.85 10.19
C ALA A 22 -7.43 12.61 11.70
N ALA A 23 -8.48 13.09 12.40
CA ALA A 23 -8.74 12.70 13.77
C ALA A 23 -9.45 11.36 13.82
N THR A 24 -9.11 10.54 14.82
CA THR A 24 -9.74 9.25 15.07
C THR A 24 -10.24 9.16 16.50
N ALA A 25 -11.38 8.51 16.70
CA ALA A 25 -11.91 8.23 18.02
C ALA A 25 -12.65 6.88 18.04
N TRP A 26 -12.61 6.21 19.20
CA TRP A 26 -13.49 5.09 19.49
C TRP A 26 -14.89 5.59 19.79
N VAL A 27 -15.91 4.84 19.38
CA VAL A 27 -17.32 5.12 19.63
C VAL A 27 -18.08 3.84 19.93
N LYS A 28 -19.25 3.96 20.54
CA LYS A 28 -20.24 2.87 20.63
C LYS A 28 -21.47 3.19 19.81
N CYS A 29 -21.99 2.22 19.06
CA CYS A 29 -23.27 2.31 18.42
C CYS A 29 -24.36 2.23 19.50
N ALA A 30 -25.28 3.20 19.52
CA ALA A 30 -26.29 3.29 20.56
C ALA A 30 -27.32 2.16 20.48
N ASP A 31 -27.65 1.70 19.28
CA ASP A 31 -28.69 0.72 18.99
C ASP A 31 -28.28 -0.73 19.33
N ASN A 32 -27.02 -1.11 19.11
CA ASN A 32 -26.54 -2.49 19.28
C ASN A 32 -25.29 -2.62 20.15
N GLN A 33 -24.82 -1.55 20.75
CA GLN A 33 -23.64 -1.47 21.62
C GLN A 33 -22.33 -1.97 20.98
N ARG A 34 -22.29 -2.10 19.63
CA ARG A 34 -21.05 -2.47 18.92
C ARG A 34 -20.01 -1.39 19.02
N ASP A 35 -18.77 -1.81 19.15
CA ASP A 35 -17.62 -0.90 19.14
C ASP A 35 -17.33 -0.43 17.71
N GLY A 36 -17.15 0.87 17.58
CA GLY A 36 -16.83 1.52 16.32
C GLY A 36 -15.59 2.40 16.40
N MET A 37 -15.09 2.81 15.25
CA MET A 37 -14.06 3.82 15.06
C MET A 37 -14.57 4.88 14.11
N VAL A 38 -14.50 6.14 14.53
CA VAL A 38 -14.75 7.29 13.67
C VAL A 38 -13.45 7.86 13.13
N LYS A 39 -13.41 8.20 11.84
CA LYS A 39 -12.32 8.92 11.16
C LYS A 39 -12.87 10.19 10.51
N LEU A 40 -12.21 11.34 10.76
CA LEU A 40 -12.59 12.65 10.23
C LEU A 40 -11.40 13.63 10.20
N PRO A 41 -11.24 14.51 9.18
CA PRO A 41 -12.00 14.46 7.93
C PRO A 41 -11.61 13.27 7.05
N VAL A 42 -12.50 12.87 6.17
CA VAL A 42 -12.26 11.81 5.19
C VAL A 42 -12.45 12.35 3.78
N LYS A 43 -11.48 12.13 2.90
CA LYS A 43 -11.57 12.56 1.51
C LYS A 43 -12.79 11.92 0.81
N ALA A 44 -13.43 12.64 -0.11
CA ALA A 44 -14.58 12.12 -0.87
C ALA A 44 -14.26 10.81 -1.61
N TRP A 45 -13.02 10.67 -2.08
CA TRP A 45 -12.53 9.47 -2.76
C TRP A 45 -12.48 8.26 -1.82
N GLU A 46 -11.92 8.39 -0.63
CA GLU A 46 -11.85 7.33 0.39
C GLU A 46 -13.26 6.88 0.81
N ARG A 47 -14.19 7.83 1.04
CA ARG A 47 -15.59 7.52 1.34
C ARG A 47 -16.27 6.72 0.24
N ARG A 48 -16.00 7.06 -1.02
CA ARG A 48 -16.51 6.31 -2.19
C ARG A 48 -16.03 4.87 -2.14
N TRP A 49 -14.75 4.64 -1.79
CA TRP A 49 -14.21 3.28 -1.71
C TRP A 49 -14.77 2.48 -0.56
N HIS A 50 -15.00 3.06 0.61
CA HIS A 50 -15.70 2.37 1.69
C HIS A 50 -17.10 1.90 1.27
N ARG A 51 -17.87 2.72 0.53
CA ARG A 51 -19.16 2.30 -0.03
C ARG A 51 -19.01 1.14 -1.01
N ARG A 52 -18.07 1.23 -1.95
CA ARG A 52 -17.81 0.19 -2.96
C ARG A 52 -17.40 -1.14 -2.34
N ILE A 53 -16.53 -1.12 -1.34
CA ILE A 53 -16.10 -2.33 -0.62
C ILE A 53 -17.29 -2.96 0.11
N ARG A 54 -18.13 -2.17 0.75
CA ARG A 54 -19.37 -2.68 1.36
C ARG A 54 -20.29 -3.36 0.33
N GLU A 55 -20.36 -2.84 -0.88
CA GLU A 55 -21.16 -3.39 -1.98
C GLU A 55 -20.58 -4.70 -2.55
N SER A 56 -19.29 -4.95 -2.36
CA SER A 56 -18.59 -6.12 -2.90
C SER A 56 -19.05 -7.46 -2.31
N ARG A 57 -19.76 -7.43 -1.19
CA ARG A 57 -20.27 -8.61 -0.46
C ARG A 57 -19.18 -9.56 0.07
N ASP A 58 -17.94 -9.10 0.20
CA ASP A 58 -16.90 -9.79 0.96
C ASP A 58 -16.86 -9.22 2.38
N PRO A 59 -17.54 -9.83 3.37
CA PRO A 59 -17.66 -9.28 4.72
C PRO A 59 -16.31 -9.29 5.46
N ASN A 60 -15.38 -10.10 4.97
CA ASN A 60 -14.06 -10.29 5.59
C ASN A 60 -12.96 -9.47 4.92
N LEU A 61 -13.29 -8.61 3.96
CA LEU A 61 -12.30 -7.80 3.27
C LEU A 61 -11.88 -6.56 4.08
N ALA A 62 -12.84 -5.87 4.70
CA ALA A 62 -12.61 -4.63 5.43
C ALA A 62 -13.56 -4.54 6.64
N PRO A 63 -13.29 -3.64 7.61
CA PRO A 63 -14.23 -3.33 8.67
C PRO A 63 -15.60 -2.96 8.14
N GLU A 64 -16.66 -3.41 8.78
CA GLU A 64 -18.01 -3.05 8.41
C GLU A 64 -18.22 -1.53 8.50
N LEU A 65 -18.77 -0.92 7.47
CA LEU A 65 -19.10 0.50 7.45
C LEU A 65 -20.46 0.73 8.14
N PHE A 66 -20.46 1.31 9.34
CA PHE A 66 -21.68 1.60 10.11
C PHE A 66 -22.38 2.84 9.62
N ALA A 67 -21.63 3.92 9.41
CA ALA A 67 -22.19 5.17 8.93
C ALA A 67 -21.18 6.00 8.15
N ILE A 68 -21.69 6.92 7.36
CA ILE A 68 -20.91 7.83 6.53
C ILE A 68 -21.69 9.14 6.37
N GLY A 69 -21.00 10.26 6.47
CA GLY A 69 -21.61 11.57 6.32
C GLY A 69 -20.69 12.58 5.64
N ASP A 70 -21.32 13.64 5.15
CA ASP A 70 -20.64 14.72 4.43
C ASP A 70 -20.48 15.97 5.30
N THR A 71 -21.31 16.09 6.37
CA THR A 71 -21.37 17.27 7.23
C THR A 71 -21.38 16.89 8.70
N ILE A 72 -20.92 17.81 9.55
CA ILE A 72 -21.13 17.81 11.00
C ILE A 72 -21.83 19.12 11.36
N GLY A 73 -23.11 19.02 11.78
CA GLY A 73 -23.95 20.19 11.89
C GLY A 73 -24.10 20.89 10.53
N ASN A 74 -23.76 22.17 10.47
CA ASN A 74 -23.81 22.98 9.24
C ASN A 74 -22.46 23.15 8.56
N VAL A 75 -21.45 22.37 8.96
CA VAL A 75 -20.09 22.47 8.41
C VAL A 75 -19.84 21.28 7.49
N ASP A 76 -19.32 21.55 6.29
CA ASP A 76 -18.82 20.52 5.37
C ASP A 76 -17.61 19.82 5.98
N PHE A 77 -17.86 18.70 6.61
CA PHE A 77 -16.85 17.94 7.33
C PHE A 77 -17.18 16.45 7.22
N ALA A 78 -16.59 15.83 6.23
CA ALA A 78 -16.86 14.44 5.88
C ALA A 78 -16.25 13.47 6.88
N TRP A 79 -17.00 12.43 7.24
CA TRP A 79 -16.62 11.43 8.23
C TRP A 79 -17.13 10.04 7.86
N ILE A 80 -16.51 9.04 8.47
CA ILE A 80 -16.96 7.64 8.44
C ILE A 80 -16.95 7.08 9.85
N VAL A 81 -17.88 6.16 10.12
CA VAL A 81 -17.86 5.30 11.30
C VAL A 81 -17.84 3.87 10.81
N MET A 82 -16.87 3.09 11.26
CA MET A 82 -16.69 1.71 10.88
C MET A 82 -16.49 0.84 12.13
N GLU A 83 -16.62 -0.45 11.95
CA GLU A 83 -16.33 -1.45 12.96
C GLU A 83 -14.94 -1.25 13.57
N ARG A 84 -14.85 -1.34 14.89
CA ARG A 84 -13.57 -1.44 15.58
C ARG A 84 -13.11 -2.90 15.54
N ILE A 85 -12.07 -3.17 14.76
CA ILE A 85 -11.43 -4.49 14.76
C ILE A 85 -10.67 -4.68 16.07
N GLN A 86 -11.04 -5.72 16.80
CA GLN A 86 -10.29 -6.19 17.96
C GLN A 86 -9.11 -7.01 17.48
N GLY A 87 -7.94 -6.37 17.38
CA GLY A 87 -6.75 -7.03 16.83
C GLY A 87 -5.59 -6.07 16.61
N ASN A 88 -4.50 -6.60 16.10
CA ASN A 88 -3.25 -5.87 15.91
C ASN A 88 -2.91 -5.72 14.42
N PRO A 89 -2.30 -4.59 14.03
CA PRO A 89 -1.74 -4.46 12.70
C PRO A 89 -0.64 -5.51 12.44
N LEU A 90 -0.64 -6.12 11.24
CA LEU A 90 0.32 -7.16 10.87
C LEU A 90 1.79 -6.69 10.95
N HIS A 91 2.05 -5.40 10.84
CA HIS A 91 3.41 -4.85 10.93
C HIS A 91 4.05 -4.95 12.33
N GLN A 92 3.26 -5.22 13.38
CA GLN A 92 3.79 -5.37 14.74
C GLN A 92 4.55 -6.69 14.92
N ASP A 93 4.12 -7.75 14.23
CA ASP A 93 4.80 -9.05 14.22
C ASP A 93 4.85 -9.59 12.80
N PRO A 94 5.76 -9.05 11.96
CA PRO A 94 5.83 -9.40 10.55
C PRO A 94 6.63 -10.69 10.36
N ASP A 95 5.91 -11.73 9.97
CA ASP A 95 6.44 -13.03 9.58
C ASP A 95 5.96 -13.45 8.18
N ALA A 96 6.34 -14.63 7.72
CA ALA A 96 5.93 -15.14 6.42
C ALA A 96 4.41 -15.35 6.32
N HIS A 97 3.76 -15.73 7.42
CA HIS A 97 2.30 -15.88 7.46
C HIS A 97 1.59 -14.54 7.32
N ALA A 98 2.09 -13.49 8.00
CA ALA A 98 1.56 -12.12 7.85
C ALA A 98 1.67 -11.60 6.42
N VAL A 99 2.78 -11.89 5.73
CA VAL A 99 2.95 -11.53 4.31
C VAL A 99 2.00 -12.31 3.42
N ASP A 100 1.81 -13.60 3.67
CA ASP A 100 0.86 -14.45 2.94
C ASP A 100 -0.57 -13.93 3.09
N GLN A 101 -1.03 -13.70 4.32
CA GLN A 101 -2.35 -13.12 4.59
C GLN A 101 -2.54 -11.76 3.88
N ALA A 102 -1.49 -10.93 3.85
CA ALA A 102 -1.53 -9.64 3.17
C ALA A 102 -1.70 -9.79 1.66
N CYS A 103 -0.96 -10.70 1.02
CA CYS A 103 -1.10 -11.01 -0.41
C CYS A 103 -2.52 -11.45 -0.76
N GLY A 104 -3.10 -12.34 0.06
CA GLY A 104 -4.49 -12.78 -0.08
C GLY A 104 -5.51 -11.63 0.08
N ALA A 105 -5.33 -10.77 1.08
CA ALA A 105 -6.22 -9.62 1.31
C ALA A 105 -6.18 -8.61 0.16
N PHE A 106 -4.99 -8.25 -0.35
CA PHE A 106 -4.88 -7.35 -1.51
C PHE A 106 -5.44 -7.97 -2.79
N ALA A 107 -5.25 -9.27 -3.02
CA ALA A 107 -5.85 -9.96 -4.15
C ALA A 107 -7.39 -9.97 -4.05
N ARG A 108 -7.98 -10.18 -2.86
CA ARG A 108 -9.42 -10.06 -2.63
C ARG A 108 -9.93 -8.63 -2.89
N PHE A 109 -9.19 -7.61 -2.47
CA PHE A 109 -9.51 -6.22 -2.80
C PHE A 109 -9.55 -6.00 -4.32
N GLN A 110 -8.56 -6.49 -5.06
CA GLN A 110 -8.50 -6.38 -6.51
C GLN A 110 -9.69 -7.09 -7.18
N LYS A 111 -10.14 -8.23 -6.65
CA LYS A 111 -11.37 -8.92 -7.10
C LYS A 111 -12.61 -8.09 -6.78
N ALA A 112 -12.76 -7.63 -5.56
CA ALA A 112 -13.90 -6.83 -5.10
C ALA A 112 -14.04 -5.51 -5.88
N SER A 113 -12.92 -4.92 -6.30
CA SER A 113 -12.89 -3.68 -7.08
C SER A 113 -13.15 -3.85 -8.57
N ARG A 114 -13.11 -5.09 -9.10
CA ARG A 114 -13.25 -5.38 -10.54
C ARG A 114 -14.54 -4.86 -11.19
N PRO A 115 -15.72 -4.85 -10.54
CA PRO A 115 -16.94 -4.30 -11.14
C PRO A 115 -16.88 -2.80 -11.43
N PHE A 116 -15.94 -2.07 -10.82
CA PHE A 116 -15.86 -0.63 -10.97
C PHE A 116 -14.95 -0.26 -12.13
N ALA A 117 -15.52 0.43 -13.14
CA ALA A 117 -14.78 0.79 -14.35
C ALA A 117 -13.57 1.69 -14.02
N VAL A 118 -12.45 1.40 -14.65
CA VAL A 118 -11.25 2.25 -14.64
C VAL A 118 -11.42 3.33 -15.69
N GLN A 119 -11.59 4.58 -15.27
CA GLN A 119 -11.86 5.70 -16.16
C GLN A 119 -10.61 6.54 -16.48
N GLN A 120 -9.59 6.50 -15.63
CA GLN A 120 -8.39 7.32 -15.79
C GLN A 120 -7.14 6.50 -15.53
N ARG A 121 -6.10 6.76 -16.31
CA ARG A 121 -4.76 6.26 -15.99
C ARG A 121 -4.16 7.12 -14.88
N PRO A 122 -3.35 6.53 -13.99
CA PRO A 122 -2.57 7.31 -13.03
C PRO A 122 -1.61 8.24 -13.78
N ALA A 123 -1.32 9.40 -13.20
CA ALA A 123 -0.29 10.29 -13.71
C ALA A 123 1.05 9.54 -13.84
N PRO A 124 1.86 9.82 -14.85
CA PRO A 124 3.19 9.26 -14.95
C PRO A 124 4.00 9.59 -13.68
N ALA A 125 4.68 8.60 -13.12
CA ALA A 125 5.68 8.87 -12.10
C ALA A 125 6.89 9.59 -12.75
N GLY A 126 7.36 10.64 -12.11
CA GLY A 126 8.54 11.39 -12.57
C GLY A 126 9.84 10.64 -12.25
N TRP A 127 10.02 9.45 -12.86
CA TRP A 127 11.21 8.61 -12.59
C TRP A 127 12.53 9.30 -12.94
N PRO A 128 12.65 9.99 -14.09
CA PRO A 128 13.90 10.68 -14.43
C PRO A 128 14.28 11.71 -13.39
N GLU A 129 13.34 12.53 -12.95
CA GLU A 129 13.53 13.57 -11.94
C GLU A 129 13.89 12.98 -10.58
N GLN A 130 13.25 11.86 -10.20
CA GLN A 130 13.53 11.16 -8.94
C GLN A 130 14.90 10.50 -8.95
N ILE A 131 15.32 9.90 -10.06
CA ILE A 131 16.67 9.32 -10.22
C ILE A 131 17.72 10.43 -10.16
N GLU A 132 17.49 11.56 -10.80
CA GLU A 132 18.39 12.70 -10.72
C GLU A 132 18.49 13.27 -9.30
N GLN A 133 17.36 13.35 -8.59
CA GLN A 133 17.37 13.73 -7.17
C GLN A 133 18.14 12.72 -6.31
N THR A 134 18.06 11.45 -6.64
CA THR A 134 18.88 10.42 -5.99
C THR A 134 20.37 10.68 -6.20
N ARG A 135 20.81 10.94 -7.43
CA ARG A 135 22.23 11.28 -7.72
C ARG A 135 22.73 12.44 -6.86
N LYS A 136 21.93 13.48 -6.71
CA LYS A 136 22.27 14.64 -5.86
C LYS A 136 22.39 14.24 -4.38
N SER A 137 21.54 13.32 -3.91
CA SER A 137 21.56 12.88 -2.51
C SER A 137 22.73 11.98 -2.15
N LEU A 138 23.43 11.38 -3.13
CA LEU A 138 24.60 10.53 -2.89
C LEU A 138 25.74 11.28 -2.19
N GLN A 139 25.85 12.61 -2.37
CA GLN A 139 26.86 13.44 -1.71
C GLN A 139 26.77 13.39 -0.18
N ALA A 140 25.64 13.02 0.39
CA ALA A 140 25.42 12.90 1.83
C ALA A 140 25.73 11.50 2.38
N LEU A 141 26.09 10.55 1.53
CA LEU A 141 26.39 9.16 1.92
C LEU A 141 27.88 8.97 2.21
N PRO A 142 28.26 7.92 2.98
CA PRO A 142 29.64 7.46 3.07
C PRO A 142 30.19 7.17 1.67
N LYS A 143 31.48 7.48 1.46
CA LYS A 143 32.13 7.44 0.15
C LYS A 143 31.95 6.11 -0.57
N ASP A 144 32.21 5.00 0.12
CA ASP A 144 32.07 3.65 -0.41
C ASP A 144 30.64 3.34 -0.89
N LEU A 145 29.64 3.78 -0.13
CA LEU A 145 28.25 3.60 -0.44
C LEU A 145 27.80 4.51 -1.60
N ALA A 146 28.28 5.75 -1.63
CA ALA A 146 28.01 6.70 -2.70
C ALA A 146 28.57 6.20 -4.04
N GLU A 147 29.79 5.67 -4.06
CA GLU A 147 30.42 5.08 -5.24
C GLU A 147 29.60 3.88 -5.75
N SER A 148 29.26 2.92 -4.88
CA SER A 148 28.44 1.75 -5.27
C SER A 148 27.06 2.14 -5.82
N TRP A 149 26.40 3.13 -5.23
CA TRP A 149 25.13 3.67 -5.75
C TRP A 149 25.34 4.38 -7.10
N GLY A 150 26.44 5.13 -7.27
CA GLY A 150 26.81 5.78 -8.53
C GLY A 150 26.91 4.77 -9.66
N ASP A 151 27.69 3.71 -9.44
CA ASP A 151 27.89 2.61 -10.42
C ASP A 151 26.57 1.93 -10.81
N ALA A 152 25.72 1.66 -9.81
CA ALA A 152 24.41 1.05 -10.06
C ALA A 152 23.48 1.97 -10.86
N LEU A 153 23.47 3.28 -10.56
CA LEU A 153 22.67 4.24 -11.31
C LEU A 153 23.22 4.46 -12.73
N ASP A 154 24.55 4.38 -12.94
CA ASP A 154 25.15 4.44 -14.27
C ASP A 154 24.82 3.19 -15.10
N ALA A 155 24.78 2.01 -14.45
CA ALA A 155 24.29 0.80 -15.10
C ALA A 155 22.82 0.92 -15.48
N LEU A 156 21.98 1.52 -14.63
CA LEU A 156 20.55 1.73 -14.91
C LEU A 156 20.34 2.63 -16.15
N VAL A 157 21.18 3.65 -16.36
CA VAL A 157 21.04 4.58 -17.51
C VAL A 157 20.98 3.84 -18.85
N LYS A 158 21.62 2.70 -18.96
CA LYS A 158 21.61 1.89 -20.21
C LYS A 158 20.23 1.34 -20.57
N TYR A 159 19.37 1.14 -19.59
CA TYR A 159 18.06 0.49 -19.73
C TYR A 159 16.90 1.37 -19.25
N HIS A 160 17.17 2.53 -18.67
CA HIS A 160 16.16 3.28 -17.94
C HIS A 160 15.03 3.78 -18.84
N ASP A 161 15.32 4.18 -20.09
CA ASP A 161 14.30 4.66 -21.03
C ASP A 161 13.33 3.52 -21.40
N GLU A 162 13.86 2.33 -21.66
CA GLU A 162 13.04 1.15 -21.95
C GLU A 162 12.23 0.72 -20.71
N ALA A 163 12.84 0.66 -19.55
CA ALA A 163 12.18 0.30 -18.29
C ALA A 163 11.07 1.30 -17.94
N ILE A 164 11.34 2.60 -18.05
CA ILE A 164 10.35 3.67 -17.83
C ILE A 164 9.21 3.58 -18.85
N ALA A 165 9.53 3.35 -20.13
CA ALA A 165 8.54 3.19 -21.18
C ALA A 165 7.66 1.96 -20.93
N ALA A 166 8.25 0.79 -20.63
CA ALA A 166 7.52 -0.43 -20.30
C ALA A 166 6.59 -0.22 -19.09
N TRP A 167 7.09 0.43 -18.03
CA TRP A 167 6.28 0.78 -16.87
C TRP A 167 5.15 1.77 -17.22
N ARG A 168 5.43 2.77 -18.03
CA ARG A 168 4.46 3.77 -18.46
C ARG A 168 3.32 3.16 -19.27
N TYR A 169 3.63 2.22 -20.17
CA TYR A 169 2.65 1.59 -21.05
C TYR A 169 2.05 0.30 -20.53
N ARG A 170 2.38 -0.11 -19.29
CA ARG A 170 1.80 -1.29 -18.65
C ARG A 170 0.27 -1.30 -18.73
N PRO A 171 -0.38 -2.47 -18.78
CA PRO A 171 -1.84 -2.56 -18.77
C PRO A 171 -2.42 -2.00 -17.46
N ILE A 172 -3.31 -1.03 -17.55
CA ILE A 172 -4.08 -0.50 -16.40
C ILE A 172 -5.52 -0.97 -16.57
N LYS A 173 -5.85 -2.11 -15.96
CA LYS A 173 -7.16 -2.76 -16.10
C LYS A 173 -7.90 -2.95 -14.79
N GLY A 174 -7.36 -2.46 -13.69
CA GLY A 174 -7.92 -2.65 -12.36
C GLY A 174 -7.58 -1.53 -11.40
N TRP A 175 -7.97 -1.75 -10.17
CA TRP A 175 -7.69 -0.87 -9.04
C TRP A 175 -6.65 -1.51 -8.15
N VAL A 176 -5.76 -0.69 -7.64
CA VAL A 176 -4.78 -1.05 -6.61
C VAL A 176 -5.10 -0.30 -5.34
N HIS A 177 -4.73 -0.88 -4.19
CA HIS A 177 -4.89 -0.20 -2.90
C HIS A 177 -4.05 1.08 -2.87
N GLY A 178 -2.87 1.04 -3.47
CA GLY A 178 -1.99 2.19 -3.65
C GLY A 178 -1.13 2.52 -2.45
N ASP A 179 -1.46 1.97 -1.28
CA ASP A 179 -0.68 2.05 -0.04
C ASP A 179 -0.60 0.66 0.62
N ALA A 180 -0.13 -0.33 -0.15
CA ALA A 180 -0.08 -1.73 0.26
C ALA A 180 1.12 -1.98 1.18
N HIS A 181 0.85 -2.09 2.48
CA HIS A 181 1.83 -2.48 3.49
C HIS A 181 1.14 -3.17 4.68
N LEU A 182 1.91 -3.92 5.48
CA LEU A 182 1.38 -4.69 6.62
C LEU A 182 0.67 -3.84 7.68
N GLY A 183 0.93 -2.54 7.73
CA GLY A 183 0.27 -1.62 8.66
C GLY A 183 -1.19 -1.31 8.29
N ASN A 184 -1.57 -1.52 7.02
CA ASN A 184 -2.94 -1.34 6.55
C ASN A 184 -3.78 -2.62 6.61
N LEU A 185 -3.32 -3.60 7.40
CA LEU A 185 -4.02 -4.86 7.63
C LEU A 185 -4.10 -5.14 9.14
N LEU A 186 -5.31 -5.37 9.63
CA LEU A 186 -5.59 -5.71 11.01
C LEU A 186 -5.92 -7.20 11.11
N ARG A 187 -5.18 -7.92 11.95
CA ARG A 187 -5.47 -9.33 12.26
C ARG A 187 -6.48 -9.40 13.39
N THR A 188 -7.60 -10.09 13.17
CA THR A 188 -8.61 -10.33 14.20
C THR A 188 -8.16 -11.44 15.16
N GLU A 189 -8.90 -11.62 16.26
CA GLU A 189 -8.69 -12.73 17.20
C GLU A 189 -8.91 -14.11 16.58
N GLN A 190 -9.66 -14.17 15.47
CA GLN A 190 -9.92 -15.40 14.69
C GLN A 190 -8.87 -15.64 13.60
N ASP A 191 -7.74 -14.93 13.64
CA ASP A 191 -6.68 -14.96 12.62
C ASP A 191 -7.13 -14.54 11.19
N GLU A 192 -8.25 -13.84 11.08
CA GLU A 192 -8.68 -13.23 9.82
C GLU A 192 -8.06 -11.84 9.66
N VAL A 193 -7.90 -11.40 8.42
CA VAL A 193 -7.30 -10.10 8.12
C VAL A 193 -8.30 -9.17 7.47
N ARG A 194 -8.37 -7.95 7.99
CA ARG A 194 -9.17 -6.83 7.47
C ARG A 194 -8.28 -5.75 6.91
N LEU A 195 -8.57 -5.33 5.69
CA LEU A 195 -7.88 -4.25 5.00
C LEU A 195 -8.47 -2.90 5.41
N ILE A 196 -7.62 -1.92 5.69
CA ILE A 196 -8.01 -0.56 6.09
C ILE A 196 -7.33 0.49 5.21
N ASP A 197 -7.79 1.74 5.32
CA ASP A 197 -7.23 2.94 4.70
C ASP A 197 -7.24 2.96 3.16
N PHE A 198 -8.40 3.21 2.60
CA PHE A 198 -8.63 3.29 1.15
C PHE A 198 -8.36 4.68 0.55
N ALA A 199 -7.59 5.54 1.24
CA ALA A 199 -7.34 6.92 0.80
C ALA A 199 -6.53 7.01 -0.50
N GLU A 200 -5.64 6.06 -0.76
CA GLU A 200 -4.71 6.05 -1.89
C GLU A 200 -5.12 5.09 -3.01
N VAL A 201 -6.32 4.51 -2.93
CA VAL A 201 -6.83 3.62 -3.99
C VAL A 201 -6.86 4.37 -5.32
N ARG A 202 -6.30 3.73 -6.34
CA ARG A 202 -6.20 4.32 -7.68
C ARG A 202 -6.21 3.25 -8.76
N ALA A 203 -6.42 3.67 -10.00
CA ALA A 203 -6.20 2.80 -11.13
C ALA A 203 -4.72 2.37 -11.20
N GLY A 204 -4.47 1.10 -11.45
CA GLY A 204 -3.11 0.58 -11.44
C GLY A 204 -3.00 -0.84 -11.99
N HIS A 205 -1.78 -1.34 -11.95
CA HIS A 205 -1.46 -2.73 -12.22
C HIS A 205 -1.23 -3.45 -10.88
N TRP A 206 -1.74 -4.64 -10.70
CA TRP A 206 -1.70 -5.39 -9.44
C TRP A 206 -0.29 -5.56 -8.85
N VAL A 207 0.72 -5.63 -9.70
CA VAL A 207 2.14 -5.67 -9.31
C VAL A 207 2.53 -4.46 -8.45
N GLU A 208 1.82 -3.34 -8.56
CA GLU A 208 2.10 -2.15 -7.75
C GLU A 208 1.88 -2.40 -6.27
N ASP A 209 0.79 -3.10 -5.92
CA ASP A 209 0.52 -3.50 -4.53
C ASP A 209 1.52 -4.56 -4.05
N ALA A 210 1.85 -5.55 -4.89
CA ALA A 210 2.80 -6.59 -4.54
C ALA A 210 4.20 -6.02 -4.21
N ILE A 211 4.72 -5.12 -5.05
CA ILE A 211 6.02 -4.48 -4.81
C ILE A 211 5.96 -3.47 -3.65
N ALA A 212 4.82 -2.79 -3.45
CA ALA A 212 4.65 -1.91 -2.30
C ALA A 212 4.69 -2.71 -0.98
N LEU A 213 4.07 -3.90 -0.94
CA LEU A 213 4.13 -4.82 0.19
C LEU A 213 5.55 -5.40 0.39
N GLU A 214 6.28 -5.68 -0.67
CA GLU A 214 7.66 -6.19 -0.65
C GLU A 214 8.65 -5.15 -0.13
N ARG A 215 8.48 -3.88 -0.49
CA ARG A 215 9.45 -2.81 -0.25
C ARG A 215 9.94 -2.70 1.20
N PRO A 216 9.10 -2.74 2.24
CA PRO A 216 9.58 -2.72 3.63
C PRO A 216 10.42 -3.96 4.00
N LEU A 217 10.24 -5.09 3.30
CA LEU A 217 10.96 -6.34 3.52
C LEU A 217 12.40 -6.28 2.99
N TRP A 218 12.74 -5.33 2.11
CA TRP A 218 14.12 -5.15 1.64
C TRP A 218 15.11 -4.91 2.77
N GLN A 219 14.65 -4.38 3.89
CA GLN A 219 15.45 -4.20 5.10
C GLN A 219 15.44 -5.41 6.04
N ARG A 220 14.76 -6.50 5.65
CA ARG A 220 14.59 -7.75 6.39
C ARG A 220 14.90 -8.95 5.51
N PRO A 221 16.17 -9.12 5.10
CA PRO A 221 16.55 -10.15 4.12
C PRO A 221 16.24 -11.57 4.60
N GLU A 222 16.22 -11.83 5.92
CA GLU A 222 15.85 -13.10 6.52
C GLU A 222 14.35 -13.44 6.33
N LEU A 223 13.49 -12.44 6.27
CA LEU A 223 12.07 -12.62 5.95
C LEU A 223 11.87 -12.67 4.44
N LEU A 224 12.49 -11.75 3.69
CA LEU A 224 12.39 -11.68 2.23
C LEU A 224 12.87 -12.99 1.58
N SER A 225 13.87 -13.70 2.15
CA SER A 225 14.32 -14.99 1.65
C SER A 225 13.29 -16.14 1.78
N LYS A 226 12.23 -15.92 2.55
CA LYS A 226 11.17 -16.93 2.81
C LYS A 226 9.88 -16.65 2.06
N VAL A 227 9.74 -15.46 1.46
CA VAL A 227 8.51 -15.01 0.82
C VAL A 227 8.81 -14.33 -0.51
N ASP A 228 7.89 -14.46 -1.46
CA ASP A 228 7.84 -13.67 -2.69
C ASP A 228 6.45 -13.07 -2.84
N PRO A 229 6.25 -11.80 -2.43
CA PRO A 229 4.94 -11.16 -2.49
C PRO A 229 4.34 -11.10 -3.90
N VAL A 230 5.17 -11.08 -4.95
CA VAL A 230 4.69 -11.08 -6.35
C VAL A 230 4.12 -12.44 -6.70
N ASP A 231 4.86 -13.52 -6.47
CA ASP A 231 4.41 -14.87 -6.76
C ASP A 231 3.24 -15.30 -5.88
N MET A 232 3.28 -14.95 -4.57
CA MET A 232 2.19 -15.25 -3.64
C MET A 232 0.90 -14.53 -4.06
N MET A 233 0.96 -13.23 -4.36
CA MET A 233 -0.22 -12.48 -4.82
C MET A 233 -0.70 -12.99 -6.19
N ALA A 234 0.19 -13.37 -7.10
CA ALA A 234 -0.17 -14.01 -8.37
C ALA A 234 -0.91 -15.34 -8.16
N GLY A 235 -0.50 -16.15 -7.17
CA GLY A 235 -1.18 -17.36 -6.75
C GLY A 235 -2.62 -17.08 -6.33
N TYR A 236 -2.83 -16.20 -5.36
CA TYR A 236 -4.17 -15.79 -4.92
C TYR A 236 -5.02 -15.20 -6.05
N ARG A 237 -4.42 -14.43 -6.95
CA ARG A 237 -5.15 -13.90 -8.11
C ARG A 237 -5.66 -15.01 -9.03
N ARG A 238 -4.85 -16.05 -9.31
CA ARG A 238 -5.29 -17.21 -10.10
C ARG A 238 -6.44 -17.95 -9.42
N GLU A 239 -6.34 -18.22 -8.11
CA GLU A 239 -7.40 -18.86 -7.32
C GLU A 239 -8.70 -18.05 -7.35
N LEU A 240 -8.61 -16.72 -7.34
CA LEU A 240 -9.75 -15.82 -7.42
C LEU A 240 -10.29 -15.62 -8.85
N GLY A 241 -9.70 -16.23 -9.87
CA GLY A 241 -10.06 -16.07 -11.28
C GLY A 241 -9.70 -14.69 -11.85
N LEU A 242 -8.67 -14.06 -11.30
CA LEU A 242 -8.12 -12.80 -11.82
C LEU A 242 -6.98 -13.08 -12.81
N PRO A 243 -6.84 -12.27 -13.86
CA PRO A 243 -5.78 -12.47 -14.84
C PRO A 243 -4.39 -12.25 -14.23
N VAL A 244 -3.47 -13.15 -14.58
CA VAL A 244 -2.02 -13.03 -14.36
C VAL A 244 -1.38 -13.34 -15.71
N ALA A 245 -0.51 -12.46 -16.18
CA ALA A 245 0.15 -12.59 -17.47
C ALA A 245 1.63 -13.00 -17.30
N ASP A 246 2.22 -13.60 -18.30
CA ASP A 246 3.63 -14.05 -18.25
C ASP A 246 4.59 -12.85 -18.10
N GLU A 247 4.24 -11.70 -18.66
CA GLU A 247 5.00 -10.45 -18.55
C GLU A 247 4.92 -9.76 -17.19
N ASP A 248 4.05 -10.19 -16.29
CA ASP A 248 3.87 -9.56 -14.98
C ASP A 248 5.14 -9.66 -14.11
N GLY A 249 5.90 -10.74 -14.25
CA GLY A 249 7.22 -10.89 -13.61
C GLY A 249 8.22 -9.82 -14.06
N ARG A 250 8.29 -9.56 -15.36
CA ARG A 250 9.14 -8.48 -15.91
C ARG A 250 8.68 -7.10 -15.42
N LEU A 251 7.38 -6.85 -15.35
CA LEU A 251 6.84 -5.61 -14.79
C LEU A 251 7.19 -5.45 -13.31
N ALA A 252 7.19 -6.54 -12.54
CA ALA A 252 7.61 -6.55 -11.14
C ALA A 252 9.09 -6.19 -11.00
N ALA A 253 9.97 -6.81 -11.80
CA ALA A 253 11.40 -6.49 -11.82
C ALA A 253 11.65 -5.02 -12.17
N ILE A 254 10.99 -4.50 -13.20
CA ILE A 254 11.07 -3.08 -13.58
C ILE A 254 10.63 -2.17 -12.42
N ARG A 255 9.48 -2.46 -11.81
CA ARG A 255 8.95 -1.65 -10.70
C ARG A 255 9.88 -1.65 -9.50
N ARG A 256 10.39 -2.83 -9.14
CA ARG A 256 11.37 -3.03 -8.06
C ARG A 256 12.62 -2.22 -8.30
N THR A 257 13.19 -2.32 -9.51
CA THR A 257 14.40 -1.59 -9.92
C THR A 257 14.21 -0.07 -9.83
N LEU A 258 13.13 0.45 -10.43
CA LEU A 258 12.85 1.90 -10.42
C LEU A 258 12.62 2.44 -8.99
N LEU A 259 11.90 1.71 -8.14
CA LEU A 259 11.71 2.10 -6.74
C LEU A 259 13.00 2.03 -5.94
N ALA A 260 13.79 0.97 -6.12
CA ALA A 260 15.08 0.86 -5.45
C ALA A 260 16.03 1.99 -5.87
N ALA A 261 16.08 2.31 -7.16
CA ALA A 261 16.91 3.40 -7.68
C ALA A 261 16.60 4.78 -7.08
N THR A 262 15.39 4.99 -6.56
CA THR A 262 15.00 6.27 -5.94
C THR A 262 15.18 6.31 -4.42
N ALA A 263 15.58 5.22 -3.78
CA ALA A 263 15.62 5.11 -2.33
C ALA A 263 16.52 6.16 -1.63
N PRO A 264 17.75 6.48 -2.08
CA PRO A 264 18.58 7.49 -1.42
C PRO A 264 17.95 8.88 -1.35
N ALA A 265 17.07 9.25 -2.28
CA ALA A 265 16.40 10.54 -2.25
C ALA A 265 15.41 10.67 -1.08
N TRP A 266 14.85 9.56 -0.62
CA TRP A 266 13.75 9.50 0.36
C TRP A 266 14.15 8.93 1.72
N SER A 267 15.26 8.17 1.79
CA SER A 267 15.66 7.41 2.98
C SER A 267 16.41 8.21 4.05
N ARG A 268 16.23 9.52 4.11
CA ARG A 268 16.96 10.37 5.08
C ARG A 268 16.60 10.12 6.55
N THR A 269 15.60 9.30 6.87
CA THR A 269 15.05 9.24 8.23
C THR A 269 14.83 7.83 8.80
N GLU A 270 14.76 6.77 8.00
CA GLU A 270 14.38 5.44 8.51
C GLU A 270 15.46 4.38 8.21
N GLY A 271 16.05 3.79 9.25
CA GLY A 271 16.96 2.65 9.14
C GLY A 271 18.43 2.96 8.83
N GLY A 272 18.82 4.21 8.65
CA GLY A 272 20.21 4.60 8.42
C GLY A 272 20.81 3.98 7.15
N PHE A 273 22.15 3.91 7.09
CA PHE A 273 22.87 3.40 5.91
C PHE A 273 22.74 1.89 5.67
N SER A 274 22.36 1.11 6.69
CA SER A 274 22.13 -0.34 6.53
C SER A 274 20.95 -0.63 5.61
N GLY A 275 19.87 0.11 5.72
CA GLY A 275 18.71 0.00 4.84
C GLY A 275 19.06 0.33 3.38
N LEU A 276 19.91 1.37 3.16
CA LEU A 276 20.38 1.70 1.82
C LEU A 276 21.27 0.61 1.22
N ARG A 277 22.11 -0.06 2.01
CA ARG A 277 22.90 -1.22 1.52
C ARG A 277 22.03 -2.38 1.08
N SER A 278 20.97 -2.68 1.84
CA SER A 278 20.01 -3.73 1.46
C SER A 278 19.25 -3.35 0.19
N THR A 279 18.80 -2.11 0.06
CA THR A 279 18.11 -1.62 -1.13
C THR A 279 19.02 -1.56 -2.35
N LEU A 280 20.30 -1.26 -2.19
CA LEU A 280 21.28 -1.32 -3.29
C LEU A 280 21.37 -2.74 -3.88
N LYS A 281 21.39 -3.77 -3.04
CA LYS A 281 21.36 -5.18 -3.51
C LYS A 281 20.11 -5.48 -4.33
N VAL A 282 18.96 -4.91 -3.93
CA VAL A 282 17.71 -5.05 -4.69
C VAL A 282 17.82 -4.36 -6.05
N LEU A 283 18.42 -3.17 -6.11
CA LEU A 283 18.69 -2.47 -7.37
C LEU A 283 19.59 -3.30 -8.28
N GLU A 284 20.73 -3.79 -7.76
CA GLU A 284 21.69 -4.61 -8.51
C GLU A 284 21.04 -5.91 -9.03
N GLN A 285 20.19 -6.55 -8.21
CA GLN A 285 19.45 -7.72 -8.62
C GLN A 285 18.45 -7.37 -9.73
N GLY A 286 17.68 -6.32 -9.55
CA GLY A 286 16.70 -5.88 -10.55
C GLY A 286 17.34 -5.52 -11.89
N LEU A 287 18.54 -4.89 -11.88
CA LEU A 287 19.30 -4.61 -13.10
C LEU A 287 19.67 -5.89 -13.89
N ARG A 288 19.94 -7.00 -13.20
CA ARG A 288 20.19 -8.30 -13.86
C ARG A 288 18.92 -8.92 -14.45
N GLU A 289 17.76 -8.65 -13.84
CA GLU A 289 16.47 -9.22 -14.27
C GLU A 289 15.83 -8.46 -15.43
N ILE A 290 16.11 -7.15 -15.57
CA ILE A 290 15.55 -6.33 -16.66
C ILE A 290 16.43 -6.31 -17.92
N HIS A 291 17.66 -6.85 -17.82
CA HIS A 291 18.61 -7.00 -18.93
C HIS A 291 18.20 -8.18 -19.80
#